data_36fceb80091558e82fae4d633f7869a6
#
_entry.id   36fceb80091558e82fae4d633f7869a6
#
_cell.length_a   1.000
_cell.length_b   1.000
_cell.length_c   1.000
_cell.angle_alpha   90.00
_cell.angle_beta   90.00
_cell.angle_gamma   90.00
#
_symmetry.space_group_name_H-M   'P 1'
#
loop_
_entity.id
_entity.type
_entity.pdbx_description
1 polymer ?
#
loop_
_entity_poly.entity_id
_entity_poly.type
_entity_poly.pdbx_seq_one_letter_code
_entity_poly.pdbx_strand_id
1 'polypeptide(L)'
;MVDNLKDKLTIEAILESVKNSLLNENLWIDSGIIILKVFFIMFLAGIVVKVGKIVIRKVFEVRMKAPLGYTERRHNTLLKLLQNVLAYVVYFAAILAVLSALTINVTGLLAGAGVLGLAIGFGAQNLVRDVITGFFIIFEDQFSVGDYVRIGAAEGTVEEIGLRTTKLKGLNGEIHIFPNGTIVEVVNYSLNNSIAIVDVSVAYEVDISKAEELIREFLLGLPEKYEQLVKLPELLGVQNLAASEVVMRITAETMPMQHFAVARIIRRDLKIFMDEHGIEIPYPKMVMYQ
;
A
#
# COMPACT_ATOMS: atom_id res chain seq x y z
N MET A 1 49.66 -69.86 -13.91
CA MET A 1 50.15 -70.01 -12.53
C MET A 1 50.47 -68.60 -11.93
N VAL A 2 51.02 -67.66 -12.68
CA VAL A 2 51.41 -66.28 -12.21
C VAL A 2 50.20 -65.38 -11.99
N ASP A 3 49.14 -65.53 -12.82
CA ASP A 3 47.94 -64.71 -12.67
C ASP A 3 47.10 -65.01 -11.40
N ASN A 4 47.04 -66.32 -11.03
CA ASN A 4 46.35 -66.75 -9.83
C ASN A 4 47.06 -66.32 -8.52
N LEU A 5 48.36 -66.01 -8.59
CA LEU A 5 49.13 -65.46 -7.46
C LEU A 5 48.92 -63.94 -7.31
N LYS A 6 48.78 -63.21 -8.46
CA LYS A 6 48.46 -61.80 -8.44
C LYS A 6 47.08 -61.52 -7.92
N ASP A 7 46.09 -62.29 -8.30
CA ASP A 7 44.69 -62.14 -7.81
C ASP A 7 44.59 -62.47 -6.33
N LYS A 8 45.29 -63.48 -5.80
CA LYS A 8 45.32 -63.74 -4.36
C LYS A 8 45.99 -62.63 -3.55
N LEU A 9 47.13 -62.13 -4.03
CA LEU A 9 47.81 -61.02 -3.37
C LEU A 9 46.93 -59.70 -3.36
N THR A 10 46.15 -59.47 -4.42
CA THR A 10 45.23 -58.34 -4.52
C THR A 10 44.03 -58.50 -3.55
N ILE A 11 43.51 -59.73 -3.43
CA ILE A 11 42.39 -60.02 -2.50
C ILE A 11 42.86 -59.92 -1.03
N GLU A 12 44.04 -60.44 -0.66
CA GLU A 12 44.61 -60.34 0.66
C GLU A 12 44.90 -58.87 1.04
N ALA A 13 45.47 -58.09 0.13
CA ALA A 13 45.71 -56.66 0.32
C ALA A 13 44.39 -55.88 0.52
N ILE A 14 43.32 -56.20 -0.19
CA ILE A 14 42.00 -55.63 0.01
C ILE A 14 41.40 -56.04 1.35
N LEU A 15 41.52 -57.30 1.76
CA LEU A 15 41.05 -57.80 3.05
C LEU A 15 41.80 -57.16 4.22
N GLU A 16 43.11 -56.96 4.10
CA GLU A 16 43.91 -56.29 5.11
C GLU A 16 43.62 -54.81 5.22
N SER A 17 43.38 -54.13 4.10
CA SER A 17 42.94 -52.70 4.08
C SER A 17 41.56 -52.56 4.70
N VAL A 18 40.61 -53.41 4.41
CA VAL A 18 39.26 -53.43 5.03
C VAL A 18 39.32 -53.71 6.52
N LYS A 19 40.17 -54.68 6.93
CA LYS A 19 40.36 -55.01 8.34
C LYS A 19 40.98 -53.85 9.12
N ASN A 20 42.00 -53.19 8.58
CA ASN A 20 42.63 -52.01 9.19
C ASN A 20 41.68 -50.80 9.25
N SER A 21 40.82 -50.61 8.23
CA SER A 21 39.77 -49.61 8.26
C SER A 21 38.71 -49.89 9.33
N LEU A 22 38.29 -51.15 9.49
CA LEU A 22 37.34 -51.59 10.51
C LEU A 22 37.87 -51.51 11.96
N LEU A 23 39.18 -51.65 12.16
CA LEU A 23 39.85 -51.57 13.45
C LEU A 23 40.31 -50.13 13.83
N ASN A 24 40.11 -49.16 12.93
CA ASN A 24 40.53 -47.78 13.20
C ASN A 24 39.51 -47.09 14.08
N GLU A 25 39.77 -46.92 15.38
CA GLU A 25 38.90 -46.24 16.35
C GLU A 25 38.50 -44.84 15.95
N ASN A 26 39.38 -44.09 15.27
CA ASN A 26 39.09 -42.77 14.81
C ASN A 26 37.97 -42.75 13.76
N LEU A 27 37.87 -43.72 12.87
CA LEU A 27 36.80 -43.83 11.91
C LEU A 27 35.41 -44.03 12.54
N TRP A 28 35.39 -44.81 13.61
CA TRP A 28 34.15 -45.06 14.35
C TRP A 28 33.74 -43.83 15.15
N ILE A 29 34.70 -43.11 15.75
CA ILE A 29 34.45 -41.85 16.49
C ILE A 29 33.95 -40.78 15.52
N ASP A 30 34.61 -40.56 14.39
CA ASP A 30 34.22 -39.58 13.38
C ASP A 30 32.83 -39.86 12.79
N SER A 31 32.58 -41.15 12.46
CA SER A 31 31.24 -41.56 11.97
C SER A 31 30.17 -41.40 13.05
N GLY A 32 30.45 -41.68 14.29
CA GLY A 32 29.56 -41.44 15.41
C GLY A 32 29.22 -39.96 15.61
N ILE A 33 30.23 -39.09 15.47
CA ILE A 33 30.04 -37.62 15.55
C ILE A 33 29.17 -37.12 14.38
N ILE A 34 29.37 -37.63 13.17
CA ILE A 34 28.55 -37.26 12.00
C ILE A 34 27.10 -37.68 12.23
N ILE A 35 26.86 -38.93 12.65
CA ILE A 35 25.50 -39.44 12.94
C ILE A 35 24.82 -38.57 14.01
N LEU A 36 25.55 -38.22 15.07
CA LEU A 36 25.03 -37.35 16.15
C LEU A 36 24.68 -35.96 15.60
N LYS A 37 25.53 -35.37 14.75
CA LYS A 37 25.26 -34.09 14.11
C LYS A 37 24.01 -34.14 13.23
N VAL A 38 23.88 -35.18 12.40
CA VAL A 38 22.70 -35.36 11.53
C VAL A 38 21.42 -35.49 12.35
N PHE A 39 21.47 -36.33 13.42
CA PHE A 39 20.33 -36.47 14.30
C PHE A 39 19.97 -35.16 14.99
N PHE A 40 20.96 -34.39 15.49
CA PHE A 40 20.72 -33.08 16.09
C PHE A 40 20.13 -32.07 15.13
N ILE A 41 20.61 -32.00 13.87
CA ILE A 41 20.06 -31.13 12.82
C ILE A 41 18.60 -31.46 12.56
N MET A 42 18.27 -32.75 12.36
CA MET A 42 16.90 -33.18 12.10
C MET A 42 15.97 -32.94 13.29
N PHE A 43 16.44 -33.18 14.51
CA PHE A 43 15.72 -32.89 15.74
C PHE A 43 15.42 -31.40 15.89
N LEU A 44 16.43 -30.54 15.67
CA LEU A 44 16.29 -29.09 15.71
C LEU A 44 15.32 -28.59 14.64
N ALA A 45 15.42 -29.09 13.40
CA ALA A 45 14.50 -28.75 12.33
C ALA A 45 13.06 -29.12 12.68
N GLY A 46 12.84 -30.30 13.27
CA GLY A 46 11.53 -30.73 13.77
C GLY A 46 10.95 -29.78 14.84
N ILE A 47 11.79 -29.34 15.78
CA ILE A 47 11.38 -28.34 16.80
C ILE A 47 11.01 -27.02 16.14
N VAL A 48 11.85 -26.49 15.24
CA VAL A 48 11.60 -25.21 14.55
C VAL A 48 10.28 -25.28 13.76
N VAL A 49 10.05 -26.34 13.03
CA VAL A 49 8.77 -26.53 12.29
C VAL A 49 7.59 -26.62 13.26
N LYS A 50 7.70 -27.36 14.36
CA LYS A 50 6.63 -27.50 15.35
C LYS A 50 6.29 -26.17 16.01
N VAL A 51 7.31 -25.46 16.50
CA VAL A 51 7.14 -24.14 17.11
C VAL A 51 6.57 -23.13 16.11
N GLY A 52 7.13 -23.08 14.90
CA GLY A 52 6.66 -22.19 13.86
C GLY A 52 5.18 -22.44 13.48
N LYS A 53 4.76 -23.71 13.36
CA LYS A 53 3.34 -24.06 13.13
C LYS A 53 2.43 -23.60 14.26
N ILE A 54 2.89 -23.69 15.53
CA ILE A 54 2.14 -23.22 16.70
C ILE A 54 2.00 -21.69 16.67
N VAL A 55 3.09 -20.98 16.37
CA VAL A 55 3.07 -19.50 16.27
C VAL A 55 2.12 -19.04 15.17
N ILE A 56 2.25 -19.61 13.96
CA ILE A 56 1.36 -19.30 12.83
C ILE A 56 -0.09 -19.54 13.25
N ARG A 57 -0.40 -20.68 13.86
CA ARG A 57 -1.77 -20.98 14.32
C ARG A 57 -2.27 -19.94 15.32
N LYS A 58 -1.50 -19.59 16.35
CA LYS A 58 -1.89 -18.59 17.35
C LYS A 58 -2.16 -17.21 16.74
N VAL A 59 -1.30 -16.76 15.84
CA VAL A 59 -1.50 -15.46 15.13
C VAL A 59 -2.82 -15.47 14.35
N PHE A 60 -3.14 -16.59 13.71
CA PHE A 60 -4.39 -16.73 12.95
C PHE A 60 -5.62 -16.84 13.86
N GLU A 61 -5.55 -17.50 15.00
CA GLU A 61 -6.64 -17.62 15.97
C GLU A 61 -7.00 -16.27 16.63
N VAL A 62 -6.03 -15.43 16.92
CA VAL A 62 -6.26 -14.07 17.46
C VAL A 62 -7.04 -13.22 16.46
N ARG A 63 -6.75 -13.33 15.17
CA ARG A 63 -7.46 -12.61 14.11
C ARG A 63 -8.91 -13.06 13.91
N MET A 64 -9.25 -14.29 14.25
CA MET A 64 -10.64 -14.83 14.14
C MET A 64 -11.62 -14.24 15.17
N LYS A 65 -11.13 -13.66 16.25
CA LYS A 65 -11.98 -12.99 17.26
C LYS A 65 -12.44 -11.59 16.83
N ALA A 66 -11.93 -11.06 15.72
CA ALA A 66 -12.42 -9.82 15.14
C ALA A 66 -13.67 -10.10 14.26
N PRO A 67 -14.72 -9.27 14.32
CA PRO A 67 -16.03 -9.54 13.66
C PRO A 67 -16.03 -9.34 12.14
N LEU A 68 -14.92 -9.49 11.47
CA LEU A 68 -14.79 -9.35 10.02
C LEU A 68 -14.99 -10.71 9.35
N GLY A 69 -16.11 -10.87 8.65
CA GLY A 69 -16.63 -12.03 7.95
C GLY A 69 -15.68 -12.83 7.03
N TYR A 70 -14.62 -13.39 7.59
CA TYR A 70 -13.75 -14.31 6.86
C TYR A 70 -14.40 -15.71 6.84
N THR A 71 -14.61 -16.25 5.63
CA THR A 71 -15.09 -17.60 5.43
C THR A 71 -14.05 -18.59 6.01
N GLU A 72 -14.45 -19.47 6.94
CA GLU A 72 -13.59 -20.49 7.59
C GLU A 72 -12.74 -21.30 6.60
N ARG A 73 -13.27 -21.57 5.40
CA ARG A 73 -12.55 -22.29 4.34
C ARG A 73 -11.29 -21.54 3.87
N ARG A 74 -11.38 -20.23 3.67
CA ARG A 74 -10.26 -19.39 3.23
C ARG A 74 -9.17 -19.32 4.31
N HIS A 75 -9.57 -19.18 5.56
CA HIS A 75 -8.69 -19.18 6.72
C HIS A 75 -7.85 -20.46 6.83
N ASN A 76 -8.54 -21.62 6.80
CA ASN A 76 -7.89 -22.92 6.91
C ASN A 76 -6.91 -23.19 5.74
N THR A 77 -7.25 -22.73 4.55
CA THR A 77 -6.37 -22.88 3.38
C THR A 77 -5.09 -22.04 3.53
N LEU A 78 -5.22 -20.76 3.91
CA LEU A 78 -4.08 -19.87 4.12
C LEU A 78 -3.17 -20.37 5.26
N LEU A 79 -3.75 -20.82 6.36
CA LEU A 79 -3.02 -21.38 7.48
C LEU A 79 -2.19 -22.61 7.05
N LYS A 80 -2.79 -23.56 6.31
CA LYS A 80 -2.09 -24.74 5.80
C LYS A 80 -0.98 -24.35 4.81
N LEU A 81 -1.25 -23.40 3.91
CA LEU A 81 -0.23 -22.92 2.95
C LEU A 81 0.99 -22.35 3.66
N LEU A 82 0.80 -21.44 4.64
CA LEU A 82 1.91 -20.85 5.39
C LEU A 82 2.69 -21.89 6.20
N GLN A 83 1.99 -22.84 6.82
CA GLN A 83 2.63 -23.93 7.55
C GLN A 83 3.47 -24.84 6.64
N ASN A 84 3.00 -25.09 5.42
CA ASN A 84 3.73 -25.91 4.43
C ASN A 84 4.94 -25.15 3.89
N VAL A 85 4.80 -23.85 3.56
CA VAL A 85 5.94 -23.03 3.11
C VAL A 85 7.02 -23.00 4.17
N LEU A 86 6.66 -22.76 5.44
CA LEU A 86 7.61 -22.80 6.55
C LEU A 86 8.32 -24.15 6.63
N ALA A 87 7.56 -25.24 6.55
CA ALA A 87 8.13 -26.61 6.62
C ALA A 87 9.09 -26.88 5.47
N TYR A 88 8.73 -26.49 4.23
CA TYR A 88 9.61 -26.67 3.07
C TYR A 88 10.91 -25.88 3.20
N VAL A 89 10.87 -24.64 3.64
CA VAL A 89 12.07 -23.82 3.84
C VAL A 89 12.98 -24.42 4.91
N VAL A 90 12.41 -24.82 6.06
CA VAL A 90 13.19 -25.38 7.17
C VAL A 90 13.78 -26.74 6.79
N TYR A 91 13.00 -27.63 6.15
CA TYR A 91 13.52 -28.92 5.73
C TYR A 91 14.56 -28.80 4.61
N PHE A 92 14.39 -27.86 3.68
CA PHE A 92 15.41 -27.58 2.66
C PHE A 92 16.73 -27.14 3.32
N ALA A 93 16.67 -26.21 4.27
CA ALA A 93 17.85 -25.78 5.02
C ALA A 93 18.47 -26.92 5.83
N ALA A 94 17.65 -27.78 6.45
CA ALA A 94 18.13 -28.94 7.18
C ALA A 94 18.81 -29.97 6.25
N ILE A 95 18.29 -30.22 5.06
CA ILE A 95 18.92 -31.09 4.05
C ILE A 95 20.29 -30.56 3.66
N LEU A 96 20.40 -29.25 3.39
CA LEU A 96 21.71 -28.63 3.07
C LEU A 96 22.69 -28.75 4.21
N ALA A 97 22.23 -28.56 5.46
CA ALA A 97 23.05 -28.71 6.65
C ALA A 97 23.53 -30.17 6.87
N VAL A 98 22.66 -31.13 6.60
CA VAL A 98 23.01 -32.58 6.66
C VAL A 98 24.02 -32.93 5.57
N LEU A 99 23.81 -32.48 4.32
CA LEU A 99 24.78 -32.69 3.24
C LEU A 99 26.15 -32.10 3.57
N SER A 100 26.18 -30.91 4.13
CA SER A 100 27.40 -30.25 4.59
C SER A 100 28.09 -31.03 5.73
N ALA A 101 27.32 -31.58 6.67
CA ALA A 101 27.85 -32.42 7.75
C ALA A 101 28.44 -33.74 7.23
N LEU A 102 27.93 -34.23 6.09
CA LEU A 102 28.46 -35.40 5.36
C LEU A 102 29.64 -35.03 4.46
N THR A 103 30.21 -33.81 4.58
CA THR A 103 31.31 -33.29 3.76
C THR A 103 30.99 -33.20 2.25
N ILE A 104 29.72 -33.24 1.87
CA ILE A 104 29.27 -33.04 0.50
C ILE A 104 29.29 -31.55 0.17
N ASN A 105 29.90 -31.16 -0.93
CA ASN A 105 29.96 -29.76 -1.33
C ASN A 105 28.58 -29.23 -1.75
N VAL A 106 27.99 -28.34 -0.93
CA VAL A 106 26.67 -27.74 -1.15
C VAL A 106 26.74 -26.37 -1.84
N THR A 107 27.93 -25.88 -2.21
CA THR A 107 28.14 -24.55 -2.79
C THR A 107 27.27 -24.32 -4.03
N GLY A 108 27.18 -25.30 -4.92
CA GLY A 108 26.32 -25.22 -6.12
C GLY A 108 24.83 -25.16 -5.78
N LEU A 109 24.40 -25.91 -4.75
CA LEU A 109 23.00 -25.89 -4.29
C LEU A 109 22.66 -24.55 -3.64
N LEU A 110 23.57 -23.98 -2.84
CA LEU A 110 23.41 -22.65 -2.24
C LEU A 110 23.37 -21.56 -3.30
N ALA A 111 24.24 -21.62 -4.32
CA ALA A 111 24.23 -20.68 -5.43
C ALA A 111 22.89 -20.73 -6.18
N GLY A 112 22.40 -21.94 -6.52
CA GLY A 112 21.10 -22.12 -7.16
C GLY A 112 19.93 -21.62 -6.28
N ALA A 113 19.96 -21.92 -4.99
CA ALA A 113 18.97 -21.40 -4.04
C ALA A 113 19.00 -19.87 -3.94
N GLY A 114 20.19 -19.25 -4.02
CA GLY A 114 20.36 -17.81 -4.07
C GLY A 114 19.70 -17.17 -5.28
N VAL A 115 19.88 -17.76 -6.46
CA VAL A 115 19.22 -17.29 -7.70
C VAL A 115 17.69 -17.43 -7.59
N LEU A 116 17.21 -18.56 -7.09
CA LEU A 116 15.76 -18.73 -6.83
C LEU A 116 15.23 -17.73 -5.81
N GLY A 117 16.00 -17.45 -4.75
CA GLY A 117 15.65 -16.43 -3.75
C GLY A 117 15.53 -15.04 -4.36
N LEU A 118 16.45 -14.66 -5.26
CA LEU A 118 16.38 -13.38 -5.99
C LEU A 118 15.15 -13.34 -6.90
N ALA A 119 14.85 -14.41 -7.63
CA ALA A 119 13.67 -14.48 -8.49
C ALA A 119 12.36 -14.32 -7.69
N ILE A 120 12.26 -14.98 -6.54
CA ILE A 120 11.12 -14.83 -5.60
C ILE A 120 11.08 -13.39 -5.03
N GLY A 121 12.24 -12.83 -4.67
CA GLY A 121 12.36 -11.46 -4.16
C GLY A 121 11.86 -10.42 -5.17
N PHE A 122 12.26 -10.52 -6.43
CA PHE A 122 11.74 -9.66 -7.50
C PHE A 122 10.23 -9.85 -7.72
N GLY A 123 9.74 -11.10 -7.67
CA GLY A 123 8.29 -11.38 -7.74
C GLY A 123 7.49 -10.79 -6.58
N ALA A 124 8.08 -10.69 -5.39
CA ALA A 124 7.46 -10.15 -4.18
C ALA A 124 7.73 -8.65 -3.95
N GLN A 125 8.50 -7.98 -4.78
CA GLN A 125 8.95 -6.59 -4.60
C GLN A 125 7.78 -5.62 -4.35
N ASN A 126 6.72 -5.73 -5.13
CA ASN A 126 5.55 -4.87 -4.97
C ASN A 126 4.85 -5.09 -3.61
N LEU A 127 4.79 -6.33 -3.13
CA LEU A 127 4.22 -6.64 -1.81
C LEU A 127 5.02 -5.97 -0.69
N VAL A 128 6.34 -6.01 -0.76
CA VAL A 128 7.22 -5.35 0.21
C VAL A 128 7.05 -3.83 0.14
N ARG A 129 6.99 -3.28 -1.06
CA ARG A 129 6.72 -1.85 -1.29
C ARG A 129 5.39 -1.43 -0.67
N ASP A 130 4.29 -2.18 -0.92
CA ASP A 130 2.98 -1.89 -0.35
C ASP A 130 3.01 -1.80 1.17
N VAL A 131 3.69 -2.77 1.81
CA VAL A 131 3.80 -2.85 3.28
C VAL A 131 4.60 -1.67 3.84
N ILE A 132 5.74 -1.35 3.23
CA ILE A 132 6.60 -0.24 3.67
C ILE A 132 5.85 1.08 3.50
N THR A 133 5.23 1.32 2.34
CA THR A 133 4.47 2.55 2.10
C THR A 133 3.28 2.66 3.07
N GLY A 134 2.54 1.57 3.30
CA GLY A 134 1.43 1.55 4.26
C GLY A 134 1.86 1.87 5.69
N PHE A 135 3.03 1.37 6.10
CA PHE A 135 3.62 1.74 7.39
C PHE A 135 3.91 3.25 7.47
N PHE A 136 4.54 3.85 6.44
CA PHE A 136 4.87 5.27 6.44
C PHE A 136 3.64 6.16 6.35
N ILE A 137 2.60 5.78 5.60
CA ILE A 137 1.32 6.52 5.58
C ILE A 137 0.78 6.68 7.00
N ILE A 138 0.78 5.59 7.79
CA ILE A 138 0.28 5.61 9.18
C ILE A 138 1.26 6.32 10.12
N PHE A 139 2.57 6.07 9.95
CA PHE A 139 3.60 6.60 10.85
C PHE A 139 3.77 8.12 10.73
N GLU A 140 3.65 8.65 9.50
CA GLU A 140 3.78 10.09 9.21
C GLU A 140 2.43 10.81 9.29
N ASP A 141 1.33 10.08 9.53
CA ASP A 141 -0.05 10.61 9.56
C ASP A 141 -0.39 11.45 8.32
N GLN A 142 -0.01 10.94 7.13
CA GLN A 142 -0.25 11.64 5.86
C GLN A 142 -1.74 11.86 5.60
N PHE A 143 -2.56 10.88 5.98
CA PHE A 143 -4.01 10.92 6.05
C PHE A 143 -4.52 9.83 6.98
N SER A 144 -5.71 10.02 7.54
CA SER A 144 -6.33 9.13 8.51
C SER A 144 -7.69 8.62 8.05
N VAL A 145 -8.21 7.57 8.71
CA VAL A 145 -9.57 7.07 8.45
C VAL A 145 -10.58 8.16 8.76
N GLY A 146 -11.46 8.44 7.81
CA GLY A 146 -12.43 9.53 7.87
C GLY A 146 -12.02 10.78 7.07
N ASP A 147 -10.76 10.93 6.70
CA ASP A 147 -10.33 12.03 5.85
C ASP A 147 -10.88 11.89 4.44
N TYR A 148 -11.20 13.02 3.83
CA TYR A 148 -11.52 13.11 2.41
C TYR A 148 -10.27 13.43 1.63
N VAL A 149 -9.89 12.50 0.76
CA VAL A 149 -8.64 12.59 0.02
C VAL A 149 -8.84 12.31 -1.46
N ARG A 150 -7.90 12.79 -2.29
CA ARG A 150 -7.77 12.38 -3.68
C ARG A 150 -6.47 11.61 -3.87
N ILE A 151 -6.57 10.42 -4.44
CA ILE A 151 -5.45 9.57 -4.84
C ILE A 151 -5.56 9.31 -6.34
N GLY A 152 -4.66 9.88 -7.13
CA GLY A 152 -4.76 9.84 -8.59
C GLY A 152 -6.06 10.45 -9.09
N ALA A 153 -6.89 9.67 -9.81
CA ALA A 153 -8.17 10.13 -10.34
C ALA A 153 -9.36 9.88 -9.38
N ALA A 154 -9.18 9.14 -8.29
CA ALA A 154 -10.26 8.82 -7.36
C ALA A 154 -10.28 9.78 -6.18
N GLU A 155 -11.47 10.25 -5.83
CA GLU A 155 -11.73 11.07 -4.65
C GLU A 155 -12.73 10.36 -3.74
N GLY A 156 -12.52 10.46 -2.44
CA GLY A 156 -13.44 9.89 -1.47
C GLY A 156 -12.95 9.95 -0.03
N THR A 157 -13.79 9.45 0.85
CA THR A 157 -13.47 9.34 2.27
C THR A 157 -12.66 8.06 2.51
N VAL A 158 -11.58 8.15 3.26
CA VAL A 158 -10.77 7.00 3.68
C VAL A 158 -11.61 6.12 4.61
N GLU A 159 -11.94 4.91 4.17
CA GLU A 159 -12.72 3.94 4.95
C GLU A 159 -11.82 3.03 5.78
N GLU A 160 -10.67 2.63 5.22
CA GLU A 160 -9.74 1.72 5.87
C GLU A 160 -8.32 1.96 5.35
N ILE A 161 -7.37 1.99 6.27
CA ILE A 161 -5.93 1.96 5.96
C ILE A 161 -5.39 0.63 6.49
N GLY A 162 -5.12 -0.29 5.58
CA GLY A 162 -4.50 -1.57 5.88
C GLY A 162 -2.99 -1.55 5.66
N LEU A 163 -2.31 -2.60 6.11
CA LEU A 163 -0.86 -2.73 5.94
C LEU A 163 -0.43 -2.71 4.45
N ARG A 164 -1.26 -3.25 3.55
CA ARG A 164 -0.96 -3.37 2.12
C ARG A 164 -1.86 -2.52 1.23
N THR A 165 -3.07 -2.19 1.67
CA THR A 165 -4.07 -1.52 0.84
C THR A 165 -4.80 -0.45 1.62
N THR A 166 -5.09 0.67 0.96
CA THR A 166 -5.98 1.73 1.43
C THR A 166 -7.29 1.65 0.65
N LYS A 167 -8.42 1.85 1.34
CA LYS A 167 -9.77 1.88 0.74
C LYS A 167 -10.35 3.27 0.85
N LEU A 168 -10.82 3.81 -0.28
CA LEU A 168 -11.57 5.05 -0.35
C LEU A 168 -13.01 4.75 -0.73
N LYS A 169 -13.94 5.37 -0.05
CA LYS A 169 -15.37 5.37 -0.40
C LYS A 169 -15.68 6.64 -1.18
N GLY A 170 -16.00 6.50 -2.46
CA GLY A 170 -16.38 7.59 -3.33
C GLY A 170 -17.78 8.13 -3.02
N LEU A 171 -18.12 9.25 -3.64
CA LEU A 171 -19.39 9.95 -3.42
C LEU A 171 -20.62 9.13 -3.80
N ASN A 172 -20.51 8.25 -4.78
CA ASN A 172 -21.61 7.39 -5.23
C ASN A 172 -21.67 6.05 -4.46
N GLY A 173 -20.79 5.88 -3.44
CA GLY A 173 -20.72 4.67 -2.61
C GLY A 173 -19.80 3.58 -3.14
N GLU A 174 -19.12 3.80 -4.27
CA GLU A 174 -18.09 2.90 -4.78
C GLU A 174 -16.88 2.84 -3.85
N ILE A 175 -16.23 1.68 -3.78
CA ILE A 175 -15.02 1.49 -3.00
C ILE A 175 -13.81 1.33 -3.93
N HIS A 176 -12.92 2.29 -3.90
CA HIS A 176 -11.62 2.21 -4.56
C HIS A 176 -10.60 1.55 -3.63
N ILE A 177 -9.90 0.52 -4.11
CA ILE A 177 -8.90 -0.22 -3.36
C ILE A 177 -7.53 0.01 -4.00
N PHE A 178 -6.66 0.72 -3.29
CA PHE A 178 -5.31 1.04 -3.75
C PHE A 178 -4.28 0.17 -3.03
N PRO A 179 -3.39 -0.55 -3.74
CA PRO A 179 -2.16 -1.03 -3.14
C PRO A 179 -1.34 0.17 -2.65
N ASN A 180 -0.91 0.17 -1.38
CA ASN A 180 -0.24 1.33 -0.79
C ASN A 180 0.99 1.77 -1.59
N GLY A 181 1.77 0.83 -2.12
CA GLY A 181 2.95 1.11 -2.93
C GLY A 181 2.69 1.81 -4.27
N THR A 182 1.41 1.93 -4.69
CA THR A 182 0.99 2.68 -5.88
C THR A 182 0.59 4.11 -5.57
N ILE A 183 0.46 4.48 -4.29
CA ILE A 183 0.14 5.83 -3.84
C ILE A 183 1.43 6.65 -3.89
N VAL A 184 1.55 7.51 -4.91
CA VAL A 184 2.72 8.38 -5.12
C VAL A 184 2.44 9.77 -4.57
N GLU A 185 1.18 10.22 -4.69
CA GLU A 185 0.72 11.53 -4.28
C GLU A 185 -0.67 11.40 -3.67
N VAL A 186 -0.92 12.14 -2.62
CA VAL A 186 -2.23 12.30 -2.00
C VAL A 186 -2.53 13.77 -1.78
N VAL A 187 -3.75 14.18 -2.14
CA VAL A 187 -4.29 15.50 -1.78
C VAL A 187 -5.27 15.29 -0.64
N ASN A 188 -4.97 15.83 0.53
CA ASN A 188 -5.84 15.75 1.70
C ASN A 188 -6.62 17.05 1.86
N TYR A 189 -7.96 16.99 1.82
CA TYR A 189 -8.86 18.13 1.96
C TYR A 189 -9.37 18.34 3.39
N SER A 190 -9.03 17.43 4.31
CA SER A 190 -9.55 17.43 5.68
C SER A 190 -8.62 18.06 6.71
N LEU A 191 -7.31 18.19 6.41
CA LEU A 191 -6.30 18.65 7.37
C LEU A 191 -6.35 20.14 7.63
N ASN A 192 -6.62 20.95 6.60
CA ASN A 192 -6.55 22.39 6.68
C ASN A 192 -7.84 23.04 6.17
N ASN A 193 -7.99 24.34 6.48
CA ASN A 193 -9.03 25.14 5.86
C ASN A 193 -8.99 24.99 4.34
N SER A 194 -10.16 24.95 3.75
CA SER A 194 -10.32 24.81 2.31
C SER A 194 -10.69 26.16 1.69
N ILE A 195 -10.39 26.37 0.43
CA ILE A 195 -10.75 27.58 -0.30
C ILE A 195 -11.89 27.24 -1.29
N ALA A 196 -13.05 27.83 -1.07
CA ALA A 196 -14.12 27.83 -2.05
C ALA A 196 -13.81 28.86 -3.16
N ILE A 197 -13.80 28.41 -4.41
CA ILE A 197 -13.63 29.26 -5.59
C ILE A 197 -14.98 29.40 -6.27
N VAL A 198 -15.40 30.62 -6.47
CA VAL A 198 -16.66 30.97 -7.16
C VAL A 198 -16.35 31.93 -8.29
N ASP A 199 -16.55 31.45 -9.49
CA ASP A 199 -16.52 32.29 -10.69
C ASP A 199 -17.94 32.77 -10.98
N VAL A 200 -18.08 34.07 -11.23
CA VAL A 200 -19.33 34.73 -11.60
C VAL A 200 -19.15 35.48 -12.92
N SER A 201 -20.11 35.35 -13.80
CA SER A 201 -20.10 35.95 -15.12
C SER A 201 -20.97 37.19 -15.14
N VAL A 202 -20.47 38.29 -15.69
CA VAL A 202 -21.22 39.51 -15.98
C VAL A 202 -21.16 39.87 -17.47
N ALA A 203 -22.20 40.52 -17.98
CA ALA A 203 -22.24 40.93 -19.39
C ALA A 203 -21.21 42.02 -19.68
N TYR A 204 -20.69 42.09 -20.90
CA TYR A 204 -19.73 43.13 -21.32
C TYR A 204 -20.29 44.54 -21.26
N GLU A 205 -21.62 44.67 -21.32
CA GLU A 205 -22.34 45.95 -21.24
C GLU A 205 -22.42 46.50 -19.82
N VAL A 206 -22.14 45.68 -18.83
CA VAL A 206 -22.18 46.09 -17.41
C VAL A 206 -20.90 46.83 -17.06
N ASP A 207 -21.06 47.95 -16.31
CA ASP A 207 -19.90 48.64 -15.67
C ASP A 207 -19.23 47.72 -14.69
N ILE A 208 -18.00 47.29 -15.00
CA ILE A 208 -17.24 46.35 -14.18
C ILE A 208 -16.96 46.92 -12.79
N SER A 209 -16.67 48.25 -12.67
CA SER A 209 -16.39 48.88 -11.38
C SER A 209 -17.60 48.83 -10.46
N LYS A 210 -18.79 49.09 -11.03
CA LYS A 210 -20.07 49.01 -10.33
C LYS A 210 -20.38 47.55 -9.92
N ALA A 211 -20.13 46.61 -10.80
CA ALA A 211 -20.31 45.18 -10.49
C ALA A 211 -19.38 44.72 -9.34
N GLU A 212 -18.11 45.12 -9.37
CA GLU A 212 -17.17 44.84 -8.30
C GLU A 212 -17.60 45.41 -6.97
N GLU A 213 -18.08 46.68 -6.94
CA GLU A 213 -18.57 47.35 -5.73
C GLU A 213 -19.75 46.57 -5.11
N LEU A 214 -20.76 46.23 -5.91
CA LEU A 214 -21.92 45.47 -5.47
C LEU A 214 -21.55 44.05 -5.00
N ILE A 215 -20.62 43.37 -5.69
CA ILE A 215 -20.15 42.07 -5.24
C ILE A 215 -19.41 42.18 -3.91
N ARG A 216 -18.59 43.23 -3.70
CA ARG A 216 -17.92 43.46 -2.39
C ARG A 216 -18.92 43.74 -1.28
N GLU A 217 -19.97 44.52 -1.56
CA GLU A 217 -21.08 44.78 -0.59
C GLU A 217 -21.77 43.46 -0.21
N PHE A 218 -22.10 42.60 -1.18
CA PHE A 218 -22.68 41.29 -0.96
C PHE A 218 -21.78 40.42 -0.05
N LEU A 219 -20.45 40.40 -0.30
CA LEU A 219 -19.51 39.58 0.44
C LEU A 219 -19.42 39.99 1.92
N LEU A 220 -19.60 41.29 2.26
CA LEU A 220 -19.55 41.78 3.66
C LEU A 220 -20.61 41.12 4.54
N GLY A 221 -21.77 40.77 4.00
CA GLY A 221 -22.85 40.14 4.76
C GLY A 221 -22.73 38.62 4.94
N LEU A 222 -21.80 37.95 4.23
CA LEU A 222 -21.72 36.50 4.24
C LEU A 222 -21.21 35.89 5.57
N PRO A 223 -20.19 36.45 6.26
CA PRO A 223 -19.68 35.86 7.51
C PRO A 223 -20.71 35.78 8.63
N GLU A 224 -21.64 36.75 8.71
CA GLU A 224 -22.72 36.72 9.68
C GLU A 224 -23.77 35.67 9.40
N LYS A 225 -23.91 35.31 8.12
CA LYS A 225 -24.90 34.33 7.64
C LYS A 225 -24.40 32.89 7.63
N TYR A 226 -23.09 32.67 7.46
CA TYR A 226 -22.49 31.36 7.25
C TYR A 226 -21.30 31.12 8.15
N GLU A 227 -21.48 30.36 9.24
CA GLU A 227 -20.45 29.99 10.22
C GLU A 227 -19.29 29.17 9.64
N GLN A 228 -19.49 28.57 8.47
CA GLN A 228 -18.45 27.78 7.78
C GLN A 228 -17.34 28.65 7.18
N LEU A 229 -17.56 29.97 7.06
CA LEU A 229 -16.56 30.93 6.60
C LEU A 229 -15.59 31.26 7.71
N VAL A 230 -14.29 31.08 7.45
CA VAL A 230 -13.22 31.41 8.43
C VAL A 230 -12.82 32.87 8.36
N LYS A 231 -12.89 33.44 7.15
CA LYS A 231 -12.58 34.85 6.88
C LYS A 231 -13.63 35.48 5.97
N LEU A 232 -13.62 36.81 5.90
CA LEU A 232 -14.37 37.53 4.88
C LEU A 232 -13.96 37.08 3.49
N PRO A 233 -14.89 36.63 2.64
CA PRO A 233 -14.59 36.29 1.24
C PRO A 233 -14.04 37.48 0.47
N GLU A 234 -13.16 37.21 -0.48
CA GLU A 234 -12.46 38.24 -1.24
C GLU A 234 -12.80 38.12 -2.72
N LEU A 235 -13.13 39.27 -3.34
CA LEU A 235 -13.22 39.40 -4.78
C LEU A 235 -11.82 39.68 -5.36
N LEU A 236 -11.28 38.74 -6.13
CA LEU A 236 -9.97 38.89 -6.78
C LEU A 236 -10.01 39.77 -8.03
N GLY A 237 -11.21 40.07 -8.54
CA GLY A 237 -11.42 40.84 -9.77
C GLY A 237 -11.64 39.97 -11.00
N VAL A 238 -11.38 40.53 -12.18
CA VAL A 238 -11.57 39.84 -13.48
C VAL A 238 -10.57 38.72 -13.64
N GLN A 239 -11.07 37.50 -13.73
CA GLN A 239 -10.28 36.29 -13.93
C GLN A 239 -10.07 35.97 -15.42
N ASN A 240 -11.11 36.18 -16.24
CA ASN A 240 -11.08 35.88 -17.68
C ASN A 240 -12.05 36.74 -18.44
N LEU A 241 -11.71 37.01 -19.70
CA LEU A 241 -12.60 37.64 -20.70
C LEU A 241 -13.00 36.56 -21.70
N ALA A 242 -14.21 35.99 -21.54
CA ALA A 242 -14.73 34.95 -22.39
C ALA A 242 -15.49 35.54 -23.61
N ALA A 243 -15.96 34.68 -24.52
CA ALA A 243 -16.56 35.13 -25.79
C ALA A 243 -17.81 36.05 -25.64
N SER A 244 -18.57 35.87 -24.54
CA SER A 244 -19.83 36.63 -24.31
C SER A 244 -19.93 37.15 -22.88
N GLU A 245 -18.89 37.03 -22.07
CA GLU A 245 -18.95 37.32 -20.65
C GLU A 245 -17.59 37.73 -20.06
N VAL A 246 -17.63 38.53 -19.02
CA VAL A 246 -16.50 38.84 -18.16
C VAL A 246 -16.64 37.97 -16.91
N VAL A 247 -15.66 37.13 -16.67
CA VAL A 247 -15.64 36.20 -15.51
C VAL A 247 -14.86 36.84 -14.38
N MET A 248 -15.50 37.04 -13.23
CA MET A 248 -14.87 37.51 -11.99
C MET A 248 -14.72 36.37 -11.02
N ARG A 249 -13.66 36.36 -10.23
CA ARG A 249 -13.37 35.32 -9.24
C ARG A 249 -13.51 35.82 -7.82
N ILE A 250 -14.24 35.05 -7.02
CA ILE A 250 -14.38 35.19 -5.59
C ILE A 250 -13.71 33.99 -4.94
N THR A 251 -12.96 34.23 -3.86
CA THR A 251 -12.40 33.20 -3.00
C THR A 251 -12.93 33.33 -1.58
N ALA A 252 -13.23 32.21 -0.96
CA ALA A 252 -13.71 32.16 0.42
C ALA A 252 -13.00 31.06 1.19
N GLU A 253 -12.29 31.43 2.26
CA GLU A 253 -11.68 30.46 3.15
C GLU A 253 -12.76 29.84 4.04
N THR A 254 -12.83 28.53 4.05
CA THR A 254 -13.86 27.76 4.75
C THR A 254 -13.23 26.75 5.70
N MET A 255 -14.01 26.29 6.67
CA MET A 255 -13.64 25.11 7.45
C MET A 255 -13.31 23.92 6.53
N PRO A 256 -12.49 22.96 6.99
CA PRO A 256 -12.13 21.79 6.22
C PRO A 256 -13.36 21.13 5.58
N MET A 257 -13.26 20.72 4.33
CA MET A 257 -14.32 20.05 3.56
C MET A 257 -15.57 20.85 3.24
N GLN A 258 -15.69 22.11 3.72
CA GLN A 258 -16.91 22.92 3.49
C GLN A 258 -16.88 23.71 2.18
N HIS A 259 -15.77 23.79 1.49
CA HIS A 259 -15.60 24.60 0.26
C HIS A 259 -16.60 24.24 -0.83
N PHE A 260 -16.93 22.93 -1.00
CA PHE A 260 -17.94 22.51 -2.01
C PHE A 260 -19.35 23.02 -1.67
N ALA A 261 -19.74 22.95 -0.38
CA ALA A 261 -21.06 23.40 0.06
C ALA A 261 -21.15 24.92 0.01
N VAL A 262 -20.15 25.61 0.55
CA VAL A 262 -20.06 27.06 0.58
C VAL A 262 -20.03 27.66 -0.83
N ALA A 263 -19.26 27.08 -1.75
CA ALA A 263 -19.24 27.53 -3.14
C ALA A 263 -20.63 27.48 -3.81
N ARG A 264 -21.42 26.42 -3.55
CA ARG A 264 -22.80 26.34 -4.06
C ARG A 264 -23.72 27.36 -3.45
N ILE A 265 -23.58 27.61 -2.15
CA ILE A 265 -24.37 28.60 -1.41
C ILE A 265 -24.05 30.00 -1.93
N ILE A 266 -22.78 30.36 -2.02
CA ILE A 266 -22.35 31.67 -2.51
C ILE A 266 -22.87 31.92 -3.94
N ARG A 267 -22.77 30.93 -4.85
CA ARG A 267 -23.28 31.06 -6.22
C ARG A 267 -24.77 31.35 -6.24
N ARG A 268 -25.55 30.62 -5.44
CA ARG A 268 -27.01 30.82 -5.35
C ARG A 268 -27.36 32.22 -4.83
N ASP A 269 -26.76 32.59 -3.69
CA ASP A 269 -27.10 33.83 -3.03
C ASP A 269 -26.62 35.06 -3.84
N LEU A 270 -25.44 34.94 -4.45
CA LEU A 270 -24.91 35.97 -5.35
C LEU A 270 -25.80 36.16 -6.58
N LYS A 271 -26.32 35.06 -7.16
CA LYS A 271 -27.26 35.16 -8.29
C LYS A 271 -28.51 35.93 -7.91
N ILE A 272 -29.08 35.67 -6.74
CA ILE A 272 -30.27 36.42 -6.23
C ILE A 272 -29.93 37.86 -6.05
N PHE A 273 -28.81 38.16 -5.38
CA PHE A 273 -28.39 39.54 -5.11
C PHE A 273 -28.13 40.33 -6.38
N MET A 274 -27.49 39.71 -7.39
CA MET A 274 -27.24 40.39 -8.68
C MET A 274 -28.55 40.72 -9.43
N ASP A 275 -29.53 39.78 -9.42
CA ASP A 275 -30.85 40.02 -10.03
C ASP A 275 -31.57 41.18 -9.38
N GLU A 276 -31.55 41.31 -8.04
CA GLU A 276 -32.16 42.40 -7.27
C GLU A 276 -31.52 43.76 -7.60
N HIS A 277 -30.23 43.77 -7.99
CA HIS A 277 -29.50 45.01 -8.30
C HIS A 277 -29.36 45.28 -9.80
N GLY A 278 -30.08 44.49 -10.64
CA GLY A 278 -30.16 44.70 -12.08
C GLY A 278 -28.84 44.40 -12.81
N ILE A 279 -27.96 43.54 -12.25
CA ILE A 279 -26.77 43.03 -12.93
C ILE A 279 -27.16 41.75 -13.66
N GLU A 280 -27.13 41.79 -14.97
CA GLU A 280 -27.52 40.67 -15.83
C GLU A 280 -26.36 39.66 -15.96
N ILE A 281 -26.66 38.37 -15.72
CA ILE A 281 -25.78 37.25 -16.08
C ILE A 281 -26.01 36.98 -17.56
N PRO A 282 -24.98 37.08 -18.42
CA PRO A 282 -25.16 37.06 -19.86
C PRO A 282 -25.59 35.69 -20.38
N TYR A 283 -26.44 35.73 -21.41
CA TYR A 283 -26.68 34.56 -22.26
C TYR A 283 -25.63 34.50 -23.39
N PRO A 284 -25.32 33.31 -23.91
CA PRO A 284 -24.46 33.22 -25.09
C PRO A 284 -24.99 34.06 -26.24
N LYS A 285 -24.18 35.02 -26.72
CA LYS A 285 -24.55 35.91 -27.82
C LYS A 285 -23.93 35.41 -29.11
N MET A 286 -24.74 35.36 -30.22
CA MET A 286 -24.27 35.07 -31.56
C MET A 286 -24.40 36.30 -32.42
N VAL A 287 -23.31 36.77 -33.00
CA VAL A 287 -23.30 37.87 -33.95
C VAL A 287 -23.44 37.28 -35.34
N MET A 288 -24.57 37.56 -36.01
CA MET A 288 -24.78 37.22 -37.42
C MET A 288 -24.49 38.44 -38.26
N TYR A 289 -23.52 38.32 -39.12
CA TYR A 289 -23.28 39.34 -40.18
C TYR A 289 -24.21 39.03 -41.35
N GLN A 290 -25.04 40.00 -41.72
CA GLN A 290 -25.85 39.94 -42.93
C GLN A 290 -25.09 40.49 -44.14
#